data_e85988f86f08cfe64c11343b61604045
#
_entry.id   e85988f86f08cfe64c11343b61604045
#
_cell.length_a   1.000
_cell.length_b   1.000
_cell.length_c   1.000
_cell.angle_alpha   90.00
_cell.angle_beta   90.00
_cell.angle_gamma   90.00
#
_symmetry.space_group_name_H-M   'P 1'
#
loop_
_entity.id
_entity.type
_entity.pdbx_description
1 polymer ?
#
loop_
_entity_poly.entity_id
_entity_poly.type
_entity_poly.pdbx_seq_one_letter_code
_entity_poly.pdbx_strand_id
1 'polypeptide(L)'
;MPENTIKPSEVSEVLLQQLKGIDNSLKFDEVGTVLQVSDGVARIYGLRNAEANELLQFENGIMGTVMNLEEDNVGAVLLGPTDQIKEGMIVKRTKHIASINVGEAMLGRVIDPLGVPLDGRGEIGGELCEMPLERKAPGVIFRQPVTEPLQTGLKAIDAMIPIGRGQRELIIGDRQTGKTAIAIDTIINQRANYEAGKPVYCIYVAIGQKGSTVASIVNALREKGAMDYTIVVAATASDPAAMQYFAPFAGAAIGEYFRDTGRHALVVYDDLSKQAVAYREVSLILRRPSGREAYPGDIFYLHSRLLERAAKIINQQEVAEQMNDLPPSLKGKVKAGGSLTALPIIETQAGDVSAYIPTNVISITDGQIFLETDLFNQGFRPAINVGISVSRVGGSAQIKSMKKVAGTLKIDQAQYRELEAFSKFSSDMDSVTAMAIDRGRKNNQLLIQPQYSPMPVGEQVAILYCGTHGLMRDIPISKVRAFQDSFLTSLRANHQKDVLDVLASGKITDEITSLIEKLAADAAEQFKA
;
A
#
# COMPACT_ATOMS: atom_id res chain seq x y z
N MET A 1 -29.44 17.86 25.70
CA MET A 1 -27.99 17.59 25.83
C MET A 1 -27.36 18.87 26.29
N PRO A 2 -26.53 18.91 27.34
CA PRO A 2 -25.94 20.16 27.78
C PRO A 2 -24.91 20.63 26.73
N GLU A 3 -25.11 21.83 26.22
CA GLU A 3 -24.11 22.57 25.46
C GLU A 3 -22.89 22.79 26.37
N ASN A 4 -21.80 22.04 26.11
CA ASN A 4 -20.50 22.32 26.70
C ASN A 4 -19.86 23.52 25.97
N THR A 5 -20.49 24.64 26.02
CA THR A 5 -19.83 25.92 25.78
C THR A 5 -18.84 26.17 26.91
N ILE A 6 -17.60 26.49 26.59
CA ILE A 6 -16.60 26.92 27.57
C ILE A 6 -17.25 28.02 28.38
N LYS A 7 -17.38 27.81 29.70
CA LYS A 7 -18.01 28.83 30.53
C LYS A 7 -17.09 30.04 30.58
N PRO A 8 -17.61 31.27 30.45
CA PRO A 8 -16.81 32.49 30.59
C PRO A 8 -15.98 32.54 31.89
N SER A 9 -16.43 31.82 32.93
CA SER A 9 -15.70 31.66 34.22
C SER A 9 -14.41 30.85 34.07
N GLU A 10 -14.38 29.82 33.21
CA GLU A 10 -13.18 28.99 33.02
C GLU A 10 -12.10 29.77 32.28
N VAL A 11 -12.51 30.56 31.26
CA VAL A 11 -11.61 31.48 30.55
C VAL A 11 -11.07 32.55 31.50
N SER A 12 -11.93 33.08 32.37
CA SER A 12 -11.53 34.10 33.37
C SER A 12 -10.56 33.55 34.43
N GLU A 13 -10.71 32.31 34.87
CA GLU A 13 -9.77 31.70 35.83
C GLU A 13 -8.39 31.44 35.20
N VAL A 14 -8.35 30.95 33.97
CA VAL A 14 -7.09 30.76 33.22
C VAL A 14 -6.41 32.10 32.95
N LEU A 15 -7.17 33.12 32.57
CA LEU A 15 -6.65 34.49 32.37
C LEU A 15 -6.12 35.10 33.69
N LEU A 16 -6.81 34.91 34.81
CA LEU A 16 -6.35 35.37 36.14
C LEU A 16 -5.09 34.64 36.64
N GLN A 17 -4.95 33.36 36.34
CA GLN A 17 -3.73 32.59 36.62
C GLN A 17 -2.56 33.07 35.75
N GLN A 18 -2.78 33.34 34.48
CA GLN A 18 -1.76 33.87 33.58
C GLN A 18 -1.34 35.30 33.93
N LEU A 19 -2.28 36.16 34.32
CA LEU A 19 -1.98 37.50 34.81
C LEU A 19 -1.17 37.54 36.08
N LYS A 20 -1.27 36.55 36.95
CA LYS A 20 -0.47 36.42 38.16
C LYS A 20 0.98 35.97 37.97
N GLY A 21 1.31 35.47 36.78
CA GLY A 21 2.65 34.98 36.37
C GLY A 21 3.40 35.86 35.38
N ILE A 22 2.87 37.04 35.00
CA ILE A 22 3.46 37.87 33.95
C ILE A 22 4.27 39.01 34.56
N ASP A 23 5.56 38.77 34.62
CA ASP A 23 6.53 39.80 34.30
C ASP A 23 6.89 39.62 32.80
N ASN A 24 6.58 40.66 32.01
CA ASN A 24 6.94 40.84 30.58
C ASN A 24 6.21 40.09 29.46
N SER A 25 5.31 40.83 28.76
CA SER A 25 5.22 41.07 27.29
C SER A 25 5.65 39.97 26.30
N LEU A 26 5.53 38.71 26.57
CA LEU A 26 5.81 37.66 25.62
C LEU A 26 4.53 37.03 25.09
N LYS A 27 4.05 37.59 24.00
CA LYS A 27 3.38 36.95 22.87
C LYS A 27 2.41 35.80 23.21
N PHE A 28 1.22 36.15 23.72
CA PHE A 28 0.07 35.23 23.83
C PHE A 28 -0.27 34.52 22.49
N ASP A 29 0.25 35.01 21.39
CA ASP A 29 0.03 34.44 20.04
C ASP A 29 0.89 33.20 19.77
N GLU A 30 1.91 32.94 20.58
CA GLU A 30 2.89 31.87 20.37
C GLU A 30 2.87 30.81 21.48
N VAL A 31 2.17 31.06 22.57
CA VAL A 31 2.06 30.19 23.73
C VAL A 31 0.59 30.00 24.10
N GLY A 32 0.21 28.77 24.37
CA GLY A 32 -1.15 28.43 24.79
C GLY A 32 -1.16 27.67 26.10
N THR A 33 -2.34 27.49 26.65
CA THR A 33 -2.58 26.72 27.87
C THR A 33 -3.65 25.65 27.61
N VAL A 34 -3.39 24.44 28.05
CA VAL A 34 -4.33 23.32 27.92
C VAL A 34 -5.57 23.62 28.79
N LEU A 35 -6.73 23.69 28.14
CA LEU A 35 -8.03 23.85 28.80
C LEU A 35 -8.63 22.50 29.20
N GLN A 36 -8.48 21.52 28.33
CA GLN A 36 -9.08 20.19 28.52
C GLN A 36 -8.28 19.15 27.75
N VAL A 37 -8.16 17.96 28.31
CA VAL A 37 -7.60 16.77 27.65
C VAL A 37 -8.61 15.64 27.73
N SER A 38 -8.85 14.95 26.60
CA SER A 38 -9.69 13.77 26.54
C SER A 38 -9.25 12.90 25.36
N ASP A 39 -9.07 11.61 25.61
CA ASP A 39 -8.90 10.56 24.59
C ASP A 39 -7.95 10.91 23.42
N GLY A 40 -6.76 11.45 23.74
CA GLY A 40 -5.75 11.78 22.74
C GLY A 40 -5.92 13.14 22.07
N VAL A 41 -6.86 13.98 22.54
CA VAL A 41 -7.08 15.35 22.05
C VAL A 41 -6.93 16.35 23.19
N ALA A 42 -6.23 17.46 22.93
CA ALA A 42 -6.13 18.59 23.82
C ALA A 42 -6.83 19.81 23.21
N ARG A 43 -7.62 20.51 24.02
CA ARG A 43 -8.14 21.84 23.68
C ARG A 43 -7.25 22.87 24.37
N ILE A 44 -6.75 23.82 23.59
CA ILE A 44 -5.70 24.75 24.01
C ILE A 44 -6.23 26.18 23.80
N TYR A 45 -6.18 26.98 24.82
CA TYR A 45 -6.46 28.41 24.75
C TYR A 45 -5.22 29.18 24.30
N GLY A 46 -5.39 30.21 23.50
CA GLY A 46 -4.28 30.98 22.91
C GLY A 46 -3.88 30.43 21.56
N LEU A 47 -2.60 30.53 21.22
CA LEU A 47 -2.04 30.07 19.92
C LEU A 47 -2.76 30.67 18.69
N ARG A 48 -3.09 31.96 18.74
CA ARG A 48 -3.90 32.63 17.70
C ARG A 48 -3.31 32.58 16.29
N ASN A 49 -1.99 32.48 16.20
CA ASN A 49 -1.29 32.39 14.93
C ASN A 49 -0.99 30.94 14.51
N ALA A 50 -1.52 29.93 15.21
CA ALA A 50 -1.31 28.53 14.86
C ALA A 50 -1.90 28.21 13.49
N GLU A 51 -1.19 27.37 12.73
CA GLU A 51 -1.61 26.93 11.41
C GLU A 51 -2.17 25.48 11.48
N ALA A 52 -3.03 25.13 10.55
CA ALA A 52 -3.51 23.75 10.44
C ALA A 52 -2.33 22.81 10.16
N ASN A 53 -2.30 21.65 10.82
CA ASN A 53 -1.23 20.65 10.78
C ASN A 53 0.12 21.12 11.37
N GLU A 54 0.15 22.27 12.05
CA GLU A 54 1.35 22.70 12.78
C GLU A 54 1.61 21.80 13.99
N LEU A 55 2.87 21.47 14.21
CA LEU A 55 3.31 20.77 15.41
C LEU A 55 3.34 21.72 16.62
N LEU A 56 2.81 21.24 17.72
CA LEU A 56 2.84 21.90 19.02
C LEU A 56 3.68 21.09 20.00
N GLN A 57 4.44 21.76 20.84
CA GLN A 57 5.24 21.14 21.87
C GLN A 57 4.64 21.44 23.25
N PHE A 58 4.29 20.40 23.98
CA PHE A 58 3.84 20.49 25.36
C PHE A 58 5.05 20.61 26.30
N GLU A 59 4.82 21.16 27.49
CA GLU A 59 5.87 21.41 28.50
C GLU A 59 6.69 20.16 28.86
N ASN A 60 6.09 18.99 28.80
CA ASN A 60 6.74 17.70 29.06
C ASN A 60 7.44 17.09 27.83
N GLY A 61 7.52 17.82 26.73
CA GLY A 61 8.16 17.39 25.49
C GLY A 61 7.28 16.55 24.55
N ILE A 62 6.06 16.19 24.97
CA ILE A 62 5.11 15.51 24.06
C ILE A 62 4.74 16.45 22.92
N MET A 63 4.61 15.89 21.73
CA MET A 63 4.18 16.62 20.55
C MET A 63 2.69 16.45 20.32
N GLY A 64 2.06 17.46 19.75
CA GLY A 64 0.70 17.40 19.22
C GLY A 64 0.63 18.08 17.86
N THR A 65 -0.42 17.87 17.13
CA THR A 65 -0.67 18.56 15.85
C THR A 65 -2.01 19.27 15.85
N VAL A 66 -2.03 20.47 15.28
CA VAL A 66 -3.24 21.29 15.18
C VAL A 66 -4.20 20.67 14.14
N MET A 67 -5.40 20.32 14.59
CA MET A 67 -6.44 19.74 13.73
C MET A 67 -7.68 20.63 13.61
N ASN A 68 -8.00 21.43 14.62
CA ASN A 68 -9.11 22.39 14.60
C ASN A 68 -8.60 23.78 15.01
N LEU A 69 -9.01 24.79 14.25
CA LEU A 69 -8.81 26.19 14.58
C LEU A 69 -10.18 26.79 14.85
N GLU A 70 -10.42 27.19 16.09
CA GLU A 70 -11.65 27.85 16.54
C GLU A 70 -11.31 29.28 16.96
N GLU A 71 -12.31 30.11 17.16
CA GLU A 71 -12.11 31.54 17.47
C GLU A 71 -11.27 31.76 18.74
N ASP A 72 -11.54 31.00 19.79
CA ASP A 72 -10.92 31.16 21.11
C ASP A 72 -9.99 30.02 21.52
N ASN A 73 -9.96 28.92 20.76
CA ASN A 73 -9.17 27.73 21.12
C ASN A 73 -8.69 26.95 19.89
N VAL A 74 -7.67 26.14 20.13
CA VAL A 74 -7.09 25.24 19.15
C VAL A 74 -7.32 23.80 19.61
N GLY A 75 -7.88 22.97 18.75
CA GLY A 75 -7.96 21.52 18.96
C GLY A 75 -6.71 20.84 18.42
N ALA A 76 -5.92 20.26 19.29
CA ALA A 76 -4.72 19.52 18.92
C ALA A 76 -4.85 18.04 19.24
N VAL A 77 -4.37 17.19 18.35
CA VAL A 77 -4.30 15.74 18.55
C VAL A 77 -2.91 15.39 19.05
N LEU A 78 -2.85 14.61 20.13
CA LEU A 78 -1.62 14.24 20.80
C LEU A 78 -0.91 13.11 20.06
N LEU A 79 0.38 13.27 19.86
CA LEU A 79 1.27 12.29 19.22
C LEU A 79 2.06 11.47 20.23
N GLY A 80 1.52 11.34 21.45
CA GLY A 80 2.13 10.61 22.55
C GLY A 80 1.10 10.25 23.64
N PRO A 81 1.58 9.73 24.79
CA PRO A 81 0.72 9.30 25.88
C PRO A 81 -0.15 10.42 26.43
N THR A 82 -1.46 10.21 26.45
CA THR A 82 -2.44 11.22 26.93
C THR A 82 -2.39 11.44 28.43
N ASP A 83 -2.05 10.40 29.19
CA ASP A 83 -1.99 10.39 30.66
C ASP A 83 -0.94 11.36 31.26
N GLN A 84 0.02 11.78 30.44
CA GLN A 84 1.07 12.72 30.82
C GLN A 84 0.71 14.18 30.56
N ILE A 85 -0.40 14.47 29.90
CA ILE A 85 -0.88 15.84 29.63
C ILE A 85 -1.93 16.21 30.68
N LYS A 86 -1.82 17.40 31.23
CA LYS A 86 -2.73 17.93 32.27
C LYS A 86 -3.28 19.28 31.87
N GLU A 87 -4.47 19.57 32.39
CA GLU A 87 -5.06 20.93 32.29
C GLU A 87 -4.12 21.94 32.95
N GLY A 88 -4.02 23.12 32.33
CA GLY A 88 -3.11 24.18 32.78
C GLY A 88 -1.67 24.07 32.27
N MET A 89 -1.28 22.98 31.60
CA MET A 89 0.05 22.85 30.99
C MET A 89 0.26 23.89 29.87
N ILE A 90 1.50 24.35 29.77
CA ILE A 90 1.92 25.28 28.72
C ILE A 90 2.21 24.52 27.42
N VAL A 91 1.75 25.08 26.30
CA VAL A 91 1.97 24.57 24.97
C VAL A 91 2.59 25.65 24.10
N LYS A 92 3.62 25.31 23.34
CA LYS A 92 4.34 26.22 22.45
C LYS A 92 4.15 25.82 21.00
N ARG A 93 4.04 26.82 20.14
CA ARG A 93 4.14 26.62 18.68
C ARG A 93 5.56 26.22 18.32
N THR A 94 5.70 25.26 17.41
CA THR A 94 7.00 24.96 16.81
C THR A 94 7.24 25.74 15.53
N LYS A 95 6.20 26.26 14.88
CA LYS A 95 6.21 26.88 13.54
C LYS A 95 6.64 25.92 12.43
N HIS A 96 6.58 24.64 12.71
CA HIS A 96 6.85 23.57 11.75
C HIS A 96 5.58 22.77 11.51
N ILE A 97 5.26 22.57 10.25
CA ILE A 97 4.18 21.65 9.85
C ILE A 97 4.64 20.21 10.13
N ALA A 98 3.70 19.34 10.49
CA ALA A 98 4.00 17.94 10.76
C ALA A 98 4.79 17.31 9.60
N SER A 99 6.01 16.89 9.88
CA SER A 99 6.98 16.39 8.91
C SER A 99 7.73 15.18 9.45
N ILE A 100 8.36 14.44 8.55
CA ILE A 100 9.23 13.31 8.86
C ILE A 100 10.58 13.51 8.15
N ASN A 101 11.67 13.19 8.84
CA ASN A 101 13.02 13.21 8.26
C ASN A 101 13.27 11.92 7.51
N VAL A 102 13.50 11.99 6.20
CA VAL A 102 13.63 10.84 5.30
C VAL A 102 15.00 10.81 4.63
N GLY A 103 15.59 9.62 4.55
CA GLY A 103 16.86 9.39 3.84
C GLY A 103 17.13 7.91 3.63
N GLU A 104 18.19 7.59 2.91
CA GLU A 104 18.56 6.20 2.63
C GLU A 104 18.93 5.41 3.91
N ALA A 105 19.39 6.11 4.95
CA ALA A 105 19.67 5.50 6.25
C ALA A 105 18.45 4.87 6.94
N MET A 106 17.25 5.15 6.46
CA MET A 106 16.01 4.51 6.94
C MET A 106 15.79 3.10 6.36
N LEU A 107 16.50 2.71 5.31
CA LEU A 107 16.36 1.37 4.73
C LEU A 107 16.73 0.31 5.76
N GLY A 108 15.93 -0.73 5.83
CA GLY A 108 16.07 -1.81 6.81
C GLY A 108 15.60 -1.49 8.22
N ARG A 109 15.02 -0.29 8.45
CA ARG A 109 14.57 0.16 9.76
C ARG A 109 13.06 -0.04 9.96
N VAL A 110 12.67 -0.17 11.21
CA VAL A 110 11.27 -0.12 11.67
C VAL A 110 11.11 1.13 12.49
N ILE A 111 10.18 1.99 12.08
CA ILE A 111 9.97 3.32 12.64
C ILE A 111 8.49 3.56 12.99
N ASP A 112 8.25 4.53 13.83
CA ASP A 112 6.90 5.08 14.03
C ASP A 112 6.54 6.13 12.95
N PRO A 113 5.30 6.65 12.92
CA PRO A 113 4.89 7.68 11.96
C PRO A 113 5.63 9.02 12.07
N LEU A 114 6.35 9.27 13.15
CA LEU A 114 7.17 10.47 13.34
C LEU A 114 8.65 10.24 12.98
N GLY A 115 9.01 9.02 12.57
CA GLY A 115 10.38 8.65 12.20
C GLY A 115 11.23 8.16 13.38
N VAL A 116 10.63 7.94 14.56
CA VAL A 116 11.35 7.41 15.72
C VAL A 116 11.58 5.90 15.53
N PRO A 117 12.83 5.42 15.70
CA PRO A 117 13.14 4.00 15.54
C PRO A 117 12.45 3.13 16.63
N LEU A 118 11.84 2.03 16.18
CA LEU A 118 11.22 1.00 17.03
C LEU A 118 12.03 -0.30 17.10
N ASP A 119 13.11 -0.40 16.33
CA ASP A 119 13.90 -1.63 16.14
C ASP A 119 15.06 -1.79 17.12
N GLY A 120 15.23 -0.85 18.06
CA GLY A 120 16.31 -0.89 19.05
C GLY A 120 17.73 -0.65 18.53
N ARG A 121 17.87 -0.20 17.27
CA ARG A 121 19.18 0.03 16.64
C ARG A 121 19.71 1.46 16.82
N GLY A 122 19.13 2.24 17.71
CA GLY A 122 19.51 3.64 17.93
C GLY A 122 18.97 4.59 16.86
N GLU A 123 19.36 5.86 16.97
CA GLU A 123 18.91 6.92 16.07
C GLU A 123 19.31 6.69 14.62
N ILE A 124 18.54 7.27 13.69
CA ILE A 124 18.82 7.22 12.25
C ILE A 124 19.75 8.36 11.91
N GLY A 125 20.98 8.03 11.56
CA GLY A 125 21.98 9.00 11.14
C GLY A 125 21.95 9.27 9.63
N GLY A 126 22.95 10.01 9.15
CA GLY A 126 23.15 10.28 7.72
C GLY A 126 22.45 11.54 7.23
N GLU A 127 22.42 11.70 5.91
CA GLU A 127 21.74 12.83 5.28
C GLU A 127 20.24 12.57 5.23
N LEU A 128 19.48 13.40 5.92
CA LEU A 128 18.02 13.32 5.99
C LEU A 128 17.41 14.59 5.36
N CYS A 129 16.30 14.41 4.67
CA CYS A 129 15.48 15.48 4.11
C CYS A 129 14.16 15.56 4.87
N GLU A 130 13.80 16.74 5.32
CA GLU A 130 12.52 16.98 5.95
C GLU A 130 11.40 16.92 4.90
N MET A 131 10.46 15.99 5.08
CA MET A 131 9.32 15.76 4.20
C MET A 131 8.03 16.01 4.96
N PRO A 132 7.14 16.91 4.48
CA PRO A 132 5.85 17.12 5.14
C PRO A 132 4.98 15.88 5.06
N LEU A 133 4.30 15.54 6.16
CA LEU A 133 3.37 14.41 6.20
C LEU A 133 2.19 14.62 5.24
N GLU A 134 1.60 15.81 5.25
CA GLU A 134 0.57 16.20 4.31
C GLU A 134 1.15 17.12 3.22
N ARG A 135 0.98 16.72 1.97
CA ARG A 135 1.47 17.43 0.79
C ARG A 135 0.48 17.24 -0.35
N LYS A 136 0.30 18.26 -1.17
CA LYS A 136 -0.52 18.16 -2.38
C LYS A 136 0.10 17.20 -3.38
N ALA A 137 -0.74 16.38 -4.00
CA ALA A 137 -0.32 15.48 -5.06
C ALA A 137 0.26 16.26 -6.25
N PRO A 138 1.19 15.66 -7.02
CA PRO A 138 1.68 16.26 -8.26
C PRO A 138 0.54 16.61 -9.21
N GLY A 139 0.55 17.82 -9.76
CA GLY A 139 -0.41 18.26 -10.77
C GLY A 139 -0.31 17.44 -12.06
N VAL A 140 -1.31 17.58 -12.94
CA VAL A 140 -1.43 16.77 -14.17
C VAL A 140 -0.21 16.91 -15.09
N ILE A 141 0.35 18.10 -15.21
CA ILE A 141 1.50 18.38 -16.10
C ILE A 141 2.80 17.71 -15.64
N PHE A 142 2.90 17.31 -14.38
CA PHE A 142 4.08 16.66 -13.80
C PHE A 142 4.01 15.13 -13.87
N ARG A 143 2.91 14.59 -14.40
CA ARG A 143 2.68 13.14 -14.50
C ARG A 143 2.88 12.65 -15.93
N GLN A 144 3.22 11.40 -16.06
CA GLN A 144 3.20 10.68 -17.33
C GLN A 144 2.41 9.37 -17.22
N PRO A 145 1.97 8.81 -18.35
CA PRO A 145 1.27 7.54 -18.36
C PRO A 145 2.08 6.41 -17.73
N VAL A 146 1.36 5.49 -17.08
CA VAL A 146 1.95 4.28 -16.48
C VAL A 146 2.12 3.23 -17.57
N THR A 147 3.38 2.91 -17.90
CA THR A 147 3.74 1.96 -18.98
C THR A 147 4.77 0.91 -18.53
N GLU A 148 5.40 1.10 -17.37
CA GLU A 148 6.39 0.18 -16.83
C GLU A 148 5.75 -0.78 -15.83
N PRO A 149 5.96 -2.10 -15.95
CA PRO A 149 5.38 -3.06 -15.02
C PRO A 149 6.04 -2.98 -13.63
N LEU A 150 5.21 -3.16 -12.60
CA LEU A 150 5.63 -3.56 -11.28
C LEU A 150 5.33 -5.05 -11.12
N GLN A 151 6.32 -5.90 -11.26
CA GLN A 151 6.12 -7.34 -11.14
C GLN A 151 5.86 -7.71 -9.68
N THR A 152 4.73 -8.37 -9.44
CA THR A 152 4.37 -8.84 -8.09
C THR A 152 4.97 -10.21 -7.79
N GLY A 153 5.36 -10.95 -8.81
CA GLY A 153 5.80 -12.34 -8.69
C GLY A 153 4.65 -13.34 -8.53
N LEU A 154 3.41 -12.86 -8.56
CA LEU A 154 2.20 -13.68 -8.46
C LEU A 154 1.59 -13.85 -9.85
N LYS A 155 1.56 -15.08 -10.33
CA LYS A 155 1.07 -15.45 -11.69
C LYS A 155 -0.31 -14.88 -11.98
N ALA A 156 -1.23 -14.99 -11.02
CA ALA A 156 -2.61 -14.52 -11.20
C ALA A 156 -2.69 -13.00 -11.37
N ILE A 157 -1.86 -12.23 -10.69
CA ILE A 157 -1.84 -10.77 -10.76
C ILE A 157 -1.10 -10.32 -12.01
N ASP A 158 0.14 -10.75 -12.19
CA ASP A 158 0.99 -10.28 -13.29
C ASP A 158 0.40 -10.64 -14.66
N ALA A 159 -0.36 -11.76 -14.75
CA ALA A 159 -1.01 -12.20 -15.98
C ALA A 159 -2.35 -11.51 -16.26
N MET A 160 -3.22 -11.33 -15.25
CA MET A 160 -4.61 -10.94 -15.46
C MET A 160 -5.00 -9.57 -14.89
N ILE A 161 -4.25 -9.07 -13.91
CA ILE A 161 -4.51 -7.80 -13.22
C ILE A 161 -3.17 -7.06 -13.04
N PRO A 162 -2.46 -6.75 -14.12
CA PRO A 162 -1.10 -6.23 -14.04
C PRO A 162 -1.06 -4.85 -13.36
N ILE A 163 -0.02 -4.63 -12.58
CA ILE A 163 0.24 -3.39 -11.86
C ILE A 163 1.41 -2.67 -12.51
N GLY A 164 1.27 -1.38 -12.75
CA GLY A 164 2.32 -0.53 -13.28
C GLY A 164 2.96 0.37 -12.22
N ARG A 165 4.20 0.79 -12.47
CA ARG A 165 4.92 1.73 -11.61
C ARG A 165 4.28 3.11 -11.65
N GLY A 166 3.76 3.55 -10.52
CA GLY A 166 2.99 4.78 -10.38
C GLY A 166 1.48 4.58 -10.31
N GLN A 167 1.00 3.35 -10.37
CA GLN A 167 -0.41 2.98 -10.27
C GLN A 167 -0.84 2.85 -8.81
N ARG A 168 -2.15 3.01 -8.56
CA ARG A 168 -2.83 2.71 -7.29
C ARG A 168 -3.72 1.48 -7.50
N GLU A 169 -3.32 0.34 -6.98
CA GLU A 169 -4.11 -0.89 -7.10
C GLU A 169 -4.59 -1.35 -5.72
N LEU A 170 -5.90 -1.39 -5.54
CA LEU A 170 -6.52 -1.77 -4.28
C LEU A 170 -6.47 -3.28 -4.07
N ILE A 171 -6.08 -3.73 -2.89
CA ILE A 171 -6.23 -5.12 -2.44
C ILE A 171 -7.40 -5.16 -1.46
N ILE A 172 -8.48 -5.84 -1.81
CA ILE A 172 -9.72 -5.83 -1.04
C ILE A 172 -10.24 -7.24 -0.79
N GLY A 173 -10.80 -7.48 0.38
CA GLY A 173 -11.40 -8.76 0.76
C GLY A 173 -11.60 -8.90 2.26
N ASP A 174 -12.24 -9.96 2.67
CA ASP A 174 -12.53 -10.25 4.06
C ASP A 174 -11.26 -10.52 4.88
N ARG A 175 -11.44 -10.57 6.19
CA ARG A 175 -10.34 -10.87 7.10
C ARG A 175 -9.74 -12.24 6.81
N GLN A 176 -8.41 -12.35 6.86
CA GLN A 176 -7.65 -13.60 6.66
C GLN A 176 -7.78 -14.23 5.25
N THR A 177 -8.14 -13.48 4.23
CA THR A 177 -8.19 -13.96 2.83
C THR A 177 -6.84 -13.87 2.10
N GLY A 178 -5.77 -13.40 2.76
CA GLY A 178 -4.43 -13.33 2.17
C GLY A 178 -4.03 -11.97 1.61
N LYS A 179 -4.73 -10.89 1.95
CA LYS A 179 -4.41 -9.51 1.48
C LYS A 179 -2.95 -9.11 1.78
N THR A 180 -2.55 -9.24 3.03
CA THR A 180 -1.17 -8.96 3.47
C THR A 180 -0.15 -9.85 2.77
N ALA A 181 -0.48 -11.13 2.53
CA ALA A 181 0.41 -12.06 1.84
C ALA A 181 0.76 -11.58 0.42
N ILE A 182 -0.21 -11.09 -0.35
CA ILE A 182 0.02 -10.52 -1.68
C ILE A 182 0.97 -9.33 -1.61
N ALA A 183 0.77 -8.43 -0.65
CA ALA A 183 1.63 -7.27 -0.46
C ALA A 183 3.07 -7.66 -0.12
N ILE A 184 3.26 -8.62 0.80
CA ILE A 184 4.58 -9.10 1.20
C ILE A 184 5.27 -9.84 0.06
N ASP A 185 4.58 -10.70 -0.69
CA ASP A 185 5.13 -11.35 -1.87
C ASP A 185 5.58 -10.34 -2.94
N THR A 186 4.80 -9.26 -3.13
CA THR A 186 5.16 -8.16 -4.03
C THR A 186 6.46 -7.47 -3.58
N ILE A 187 6.63 -7.23 -2.28
CA ILE A 187 7.87 -6.64 -1.73
C ILE A 187 9.04 -7.61 -1.93
N ILE A 188 8.88 -8.89 -1.59
CA ILE A 188 9.93 -9.90 -1.73
C ILE A 188 10.39 -10.00 -3.19
N ASN A 189 9.47 -9.92 -4.14
CA ASN A 189 9.77 -10.01 -5.57
C ASN A 189 10.65 -8.87 -6.09
N GLN A 190 10.76 -7.74 -5.38
CA GLN A 190 11.62 -6.62 -5.79
C GLN A 190 13.11 -6.89 -5.54
N ARG A 191 13.47 -7.99 -4.89
CA ARG A 191 14.85 -8.38 -4.63
C ARG A 191 15.70 -8.45 -5.89
N ALA A 192 15.18 -9.05 -6.97
CA ALA A 192 15.90 -9.14 -8.24
C ALA A 192 16.22 -7.76 -8.85
N ASN A 193 15.30 -6.79 -8.70
CA ASN A 193 15.52 -5.41 -9.13
C ASN A 193 16.61 -4.73 -8.29
N TYR A 194 16.62 -4.98 -6.98
CA TYR A 194 17.64 -4.45 -6.06
C TYR A 194 19.02 -4.99 -6.38
N GLU A 195 19.16 -6.30 -6.56
CA GLU A 195 20.42 -6.96 -6.93
C GLU A 195 20.92 -6.54 -8.33
N ALA A 196 20.01 -6.20 -9.24
CA ALA A 196 20.34 -5.66 -10.57
C ALA A 196 20.72 -4.16 -10.58
N GLY A 197 20.78 -3.50 -9.42
CA GLY A 197 21.10 -2.07 -9.30
C GLY A 197 20.00 -1.12 -9.79
N LYS A 198 18.76 -1.61 -9.91
CA LYS A 198 17.57 -0.84 -10.28
C LYS A 198 16.47 -1.02 -9.24
N PRO A 199 16.71 -0.63 -7.98
CA PRO A 199 15.82 -0.93 -6.88
C PRO A 199 14.44 -0.30 -7.04
N VAL A 200 13.44 -1.01 -6.53
CA VAL A 200 12.16 -0.44 -6.12
C VAL A 200 12.18 -0.43 -4.60
N TYR A 201 12.26 0.76 -4.02
CA TYR A 201 12.26 0.91 -2.58
C TYR A 201 10.86 0.68 -2.03
N CYS A 202 10.74 -0.18 -1.04
CA CYS A 202 9.45 -0.60 -0.51
C CYS A 202 9.19 0.06 0.85
N ILE A 203 7.97 0.52 1.06
CA ILE A 203 7.50 1.05 2.32
C ILE A 203 6.28 0.22 2.75
N TYR A 204 6.41 -0.50 3.85
CA TYR A 204 5.29 -1.23 4.44
C TYR A 204 4.75 -0.45 5.63
N VAL A 205 3.50 -0.01 5.54
CA VAL A 205 2.82 0.76 6.59
C VAL A 205 1.83 -0.14 7.31
N ALA A 206 2.16 -0.52 8.54
CA ALA A 206 1.28 -1.28 9.43
C ALA A 206 0.40 -0.34 10.24
N ILE A 207 -0.91 -0.41 10.04
CA ILE A 207 -1.88 0.50 10.65
C ILE A 207 -2.80 -0.30 11.58
N GLY A 208 -2.76 -0.01 12.88
CA GLY A 208 -3.62 -0.64 13.86
C GLY A 208 -3.50 -2.17 13.94
N GLN A 209 -2.36 -2.71 13.56
CA GLN A 209 -2.07 -4.14 13.65
C GLN A 209 -1.51 -4.50 15.03
N LYS A 210 -1.62 -5.78 15.41
CA LYS A 210 -0.96 -6.29 16.62
C LYS A 210 0.56 -6.25 16.45
N GLY A 211 1.29 -5.82 17.47
CA GLY A 211 2.75 -5.79 17.44
C GLY A 211 3.39 -7.13 17.06
N SER A 212 2.81 -8.26 17.49
CA SER A 212 3.26 -9.61 17.11
C SER A 212 3.12 -9.87 15.60
N THR A 213 2.07 -9.36 14.97
CA THR A 213 1.88 -9.48 13.51
C THR A 213 2.94 -8.67 12.77
N VAL A 214 3.19 -7.44 13.19
CA VAL A 214 4.23 -6.59 12.61
C VAL A 214 5.61 -7.25 12.75
N ALA A 215 5.94 -7.78 13.92
CA ALA A 215 7.18 -8.51 14.15
C ALA A 215 7.33 -9.74 13.23
N SER A 216 6.26 -10.50 13.02
CA SER A 216 6.26 -11.65 12.11
C SER A 216 6.51 -11.24 10.66
N ILE A 217 5.92 -10.14 10.20
CA ILE A 217 6.14 -9.59 8.85
C ILE A 217 7.58 -9.11 8.68
N VAL A 218 8.12 -8.36 9.65
CA VAL A 218 9.51 -7.89 9.63
C VAL A 218 10.48 -9.09 9.57
N ASN A 219 10.23 -10.14 10.34
CA ASN A 219 11.05 -11.35 10.30
C ASN A 219 10.97 -12.06 8.95
N ALA A 220 9.77 -12.20 8.37
CA ALA A 220 9.60 -12.80 7.04
C ALA A 220 10.34 -12.00 5.95
N LEU A 221 10.27 -10.67 5.97
CA LEU A 221 11.02 -9.81 5.05
C LEU A 221 12.52 -9.92 5.26
N ARG A 222 12.98 -10.04 6.50
CA ARG A 222 14.41 -10.23 6.84
C ARG A 222 14.93 -11.57 6.36
N GLU A 223 14.22 -12.65 6.60
CA GLU A 223 14.60 -14.00 6.15
C GLU A 223 14.70 -14.10 4.61
N LYS A 224 13.88 -13.33 3.91
CA LYS A 224 13.92 -13.26 2.44
C LYS A 224 14.90 -12.21 1.90
N GLY A 225 15.64 -11.49 2.76
CA GLY A 225 16.58 -10.43 2.35
C GLY A 225 15.88 -9.20 1.78
N ALA A 226 14.59 -9.01 2.04
CA ALA A 226 13.82 -7.90 1.52
C ALA A 226 13.93 -6.63 2.40
N MET A 227 14.44 -6.74 3.62
CA MET A 227 14.64 -5.58 4.48
C MET A 227 15.70 -4.60 3.96
N ASP A 228 16.64 -5.04 3.14
CA ASP A 228 17.72 -4.19 2.62
C ASP A 228 17.22 -3.01 1.76
N TYR A 229 16.03 -3.16 1.18
CA TYR A 229 15.37 -2.13 0.37
C TYR A 229 13.97 -1.76 0.90
N THR A 230 13.65 -2.13 2.13
CA THR A 230 12.32 -1.91 2.73
C THR A 230 12.41 -1.08 4.00
N ILE A 231 11.47 -0.14 4.16
CA ILE A 231 11.24 0.62 5.39
C ILE A 231 9.87 0.19 5.94
N VAL A 232 9.80 -0.09 7.23
CA VAL A 232 8.54 -0.43 7.90
C VAL A 232 8.12 0.73 8.79
N VAL A 233 6.92 1.27 8.54
CA VAL A 233 6.27 2.28 9.39
C VAL A 233 5.20 1.59 10.20
N ALA A 234 5.29 1.60 11.51
CA ALA A 234 4.37 0.89 12.37
C ALA A 234 3.62 1.84 13.31
N ALA A 235 2.29 1.81 13.23
CA ALA A 235 1.37 2.34 14.23
C ALA A 235 0.49 1.17 14.67
N THR A 236 0.81 0.60 15.82
CA THR A 236 0.17 -0.62 16.32
C THR A 236 -1.23 -0.33 16.90
N ALA A 237 -1.98 -1.39 17.19
CA ALA A 237 -3.31 -1.25 17.79
C ALA A 237 -3.30 -0.66 19.22
N SER A 238 -2.14 -0.63 19.88
CA SER A 238 -1.95 -0.01 21.18
C SER A 238 -1.56 1.47 21.10
N ASP A 239 -1.21 1.96 19.93
CA ASP A 239 -0.82 3.35 19.73
C ASP A 239 -2.06 4.26 19.61
N PRO A 240 -1.94 5.53 20.00
CA PRO A 240 -3.03 6.50 19.87
C PRO A 240 -3.61 6.56 18.45
N ALA A 241 -4.91 6.85 18.34
CA ALA A 241 -5.60 6.98 17.06
C ALA A 241 -4.90 7.98 16.11
N ALA A 242 -4.31 9.04 16.66
CA ALA A 242 -3.51 10.00 15.90
C ALA A 242 -2.34 9.34 15.16
N MET A 243 -1.60 8.45 15.80
CA MET A 243 -0.48 7.74 15.18
C MET A 243 -0.95 6.83 14.04
N GLN A 244 -2.08 6.14 14.25
CA GLN A 244 -2.68 5.31 13.20
C GLN A 244 -3.21 6.14 12.01
N TYR A 245 -3.70 7.36 12.29
CA TYR A 245 -4.10 8.32 11.26
C TYR A 245 -2.91 8.82 10.43
N PHE A 246 -1.79 9.17 11.09
CA PHE A 246 -0.62 9.74 10.40
C PHE A 246 0.25 8.69 9.71
N ALA A 247 0.22 7.43 10.10
CA ALA A 247 1.08 6.38 9.55
C ALA A 247 1.05 6.28 8.01
N PRO A 248 -0.11 6.29 7.32
CA PRO A 248 -0.13 6.29 5.86
C PRO A 248 0.49 7.53 5.23
N PHE A 249 0.33 8.70 5.84
CA PHE A 249 0.93 9.93 5.36
C PHE A 249 2.46 9.93 5.52
N ALA A 250 2.97 9.36 6.61
CA ALA A 250 4.41 9.13 6.78
C ALA A 250 4.96 8.19 5.70
N GLY A 251 4.26 7.06 5.45
CA GLY A 251 4.63 6.16 4.36
C GLY A 251 4.63 6.82 2.99
N ALA A 252 3.63 7.68 2.71
CA ALA A 252 3.57 8.46 1.49
C ALA A 252 4.73 9.45 1.37
N ALA A 253 5.06 10.18 2.45
CA ALA A 253 6.18 11.13 2.47
C ALA A 253 7.52 10.45 2.21
N ILE A 254 7.74 9.26 2.80
CA ILE A 254 8.94 8.45 2.54
C ILE A 254 8.98 8.00 1.07
N GLY A 255 7.86 7.52 0.53
CA GLY A 255 7.76 7.11 -0.87
C GLY A 255 8.00 8.27 -1.85
N GLU A 256 7.50 9.45 -1.53
CA GLU A 256 7.70 10.68 -2.31
C GLU A 256 9.16 11.12 -2.36
N TYR A 257 9.91 10.96 -1.28
CA TYR A 257 11.35 11.24 -1.29
C TYR A 257 12.07 10.43 -2.37
N PHE A 258 11.79 9.13 -2.47
CA PHE A 258 12.37 8.30 -3.52
C PHE A 258 11.84 8.66 -4.91
N ARG A 259 10.53 8.89 -5.04
CA ARG A 259 9.90 9.30 -6.30
C ARG A 259 10.48 10.60 -6.84
N ASP A 260 10.57 11.62 -6.01
CA ASP A 260 10.96 12.97 -6.43
C ASP A 260 12.48 13.07 -6.67
N THR A 261 13.26 12.13 -6.16
CA THR A 261 14.68 11.97 -6.47
C THR A 261 14.96 11.01 -7.65
N GLY A 262 13.92 10.71 -8.48
CA GLY A 262 14.04 9.97 -9.71
C GLY A 262 14.11 8.45 -9.55
N ARG A 263 13.74 7.94 -8.37
CA ARG A 263 13.77 6.51 -8.05
C ARG A 263 12.36 5.92 -8.06
N HIS A 264 12.26 4.60 -7.96
CA HIS A 264 10.99 3.91 -7.90
C HIS A 264 10.71 3.48 -6.47
N ALA A 265 9.49 3.74 -6.01
CA ALA A 265 9.02 3.31 -4.70
C ALA A 265 7.68 2.59 -4.79
N LEU A 266 7.47 1.68 -3.85
CA LEU A 266 6.22 0.96 -3.62
C LEU A 266 5.81 1.19 -2.17
N VAL A 267 4.60 1.70 -1.95
CA VAL A 267 4.02 1.82 -0.61
C VAL A 267 2.83 0.90 -0.46
N VAL A 268 2.81 0.14 0.63
CA VAL A 268 1.70 -0.72 1.04
C VAL A 268 1.05 -0.10 2.27
N TYR A 269 -0.27 0.09 2.25
CA TYR A 269 -1.04 0.57 3.40
C TYR A 269 -1.88 -0.57 3.96
N ASP A 270 -1.45 -1.17 5.06
CA ASP A 270 -2.12 -2.33 5.66
C ASP A 270 -2.66 -2.01 7.07
N ASP A 271 -3.92 -1.59 7.23
CA ASP A 271 -4.93 -1.32 6.22
C ASP A 271 -5.55 0.09 6.39
N LEU A 272 -6.09 0.63 5.31
CA LEU A 272 -6.75 1.93 5.32
C LEU A 272 -8.14 1.91 6.00
N SER A 273 -8.75 0.74 6.19
CA SER A 273 -9.99 0.62 6.97
C SER A 273 -9.75 1.05 8.41
N LYS A 274 -8.61 0.69 8.99
CA LYS A 274 -8.23 1.10 10.35
C LYS A 274 -7.84 2.56 10.42
N GLN A 275 -7.18 3.10 9.39
CA GLN A 275 -6.97 4.55 9.31
C GLN A 275 -8.30 5.31 9.33
N ALA A 276 -9.30 4.84 8.58
CA ALA A 276 -10.62 5.47 8.55
C ALA A 276 -11.28 5.43 9.94
N VAL A 277 -11.18 4.32 10.67
CA VAL A 277 -11.68 4.20 12.05
C VAL A 277 -10.96 5.17 12.98
N ALA A 278 -9.63 5.24 12.92
CA ALA A 278 -8.84 6.17 13.71
C ALA A 278 -9.21 7.63 13.43
N TYR A 279 -9.40 7.98 12.16
CA TYR A 279 -9.83 9.33 11.76
C TYR A 279 -11.25 9.65 12.23
N ARG A 280 -12.17 8.68 12.20
CA ARG A 280 -13.51 8.83 12.79
C ARG A 280 -13.45 9.10 14.28
N GLU A 281 -12.64 8.35 15.02
CA GLU A 281 -12.44 8.53 16.46
C GLU A 281 -11.93 9.94 16.79
N VAL A 282 -10.84 10.37 16.16
CA VAL A 282 -10.29 11.72 16.32
C VAL A 282 -11.31 12.80 15.97
N SER A 283 -12.04 12.62 14.88
CA SER A 283 -13.04 13.60 14.43
C SER A 283 -14.24 13.73 15.38
N LEU A 284 -14.68 12.62 15.97
CA LEU A 284 -15.77 12.62 16.95
C LEU A 284 -15.33 13.31 18.26
N ILE A 285 -14.11 13.09 18.72
CA ILE A 285 -13.57 13.74 19.92
C ILE A 285 -13.42 15.25 19.67
N LEU A 286 -12.98 15.66 18.47
CA LEU A 286 -12.93 17.04 18.03
C LEU A 286 -14.31 17.65 17.75
N ARG A 287 -15.39 16.89 17.94
CA ARG A 287 -16.79 17.30 17.70
C ARG A 287 -17.08 17.77 16.27
N ARG A 288 -16.36 17.24 15.30
CA ARG A 288 -16.66 17.50 13.89
C ARG A 288 -17.98 16.86 13.51
N PRO A 289 -18.79 17.48 12.65
CA PRO A 289 -20.06 16.91 12.23
C PRO A 289 -19.86 15.56 11.55
N SER A 290 -20.60 14.56 11.99
CA SER A 290 -20.54 13.20 11.43
C SER A 290 -21.65 12.98 10.40
N GLY A 291 -21.34 12.16 9.39
CA GLY A 291 -22.24 11.70 8.34
C GLY A 291 -22.54 10.19 8.45
N ARG A 292 -22.57 9.52 7.31
CA ARG A 292 -22.86 8.08 7.21
C ARG A 292 -21.86 7.27 8.06
N GLU A 293 -22.37 6.30 8.83
CA GLU A 293 -21.60 5.43 9.72
C GLU A 293 -20.72 6.19 10.73
N ALA A 294 -21.14 7.40 11.10
CA ALA A 294 -20.42 8.32 11.96
C ALA A 294 -19.05 8.80 11.44
N TYR A 295 -18.73 8.57 10.17
CA TYR A 295 -17.56 9.15 9.54
C TYR A 295 -17.73 10.65 9.30
N PRO A 296 -16.66 11.46 9.41
CA PRO A 296 -16.73 12.87 9.06
C PRO A 296 -16.96 13.06 7.56
N GLY A 297 -17.51 14.21 7.16
CA GLY A 297 -17.89 14.47 5.77
C GLY A 297 -16.72 14.46 4.78
N ASP A 298 -15.51 14.66 5.25
CA ASP A 298 -14.26 14.67 4.47
C ASP A 298 -13.52 13.32 4.42
N ILE A 299 -14.17 12.22 4.81
CA ILE A 299 -13.54 10.87 4.81
C ILE A 299 -13.09 10.45 3.39
N PHE A 300 -13.84 10.82 2.36
CA PHE A 300 -13.41 10.59 0.97
C PHE A 300 -12.11 11.35 0.67
N TYR A 301 -12.03 12.61 1.10
CA TYR A 301 -10.85 13.45 0.91
C TYR A 301 -9.63 12.93 1.68
N LEU A 302 -9.82 12.29 2.84
CA LEU A 302 -8.74 11.62 3.57
C LEU A 302 -7.97 10.65 2.67
N HIS A 303 -8.68 9.71 2.05
CA HIS A 303 -8.07 8.68 1.21
C HIS A 303 -7.66 9.21 -0.18
N SER A 304 -8.43 10.14 -0.75
CA SER A 304 -8.10 10.68 -2.07
C SER A 304 -6.83 11.53 -2.04
N ARG A 305 -6.64 12.42 -1.04
CA ARG A 305 -5.42 13.22 -0.94
C ARG A 305 -4.18 12.38 -0.63
N LEU A 306 -4.34 11.23 0.04
CA LEU A 306 -3.27 10.26 0.27
C LEU A 306 -2.90 9.52 -1.01
N LEU A 307 -3.89 8.90 -1.66
CA LEU A 307 -3.65 7.99 -2.79
C LEU A 307 -3.29 8.73 -4.09
N GLU A 308 -3.77 9.96 -4.28
CA GLU A 308 -3.36 10.79 -5.42
C GLU A 308 -1.87 11.16 -5.42
N ARG A 309 -1.18 11.03 -4.31
CA ARG A 309 0.27 11.23 -4.20
C ARG A 309 1.06 10.14 -4.92
N ALA A 310 0.48 8.95 -5.12
CA ALA A 310 1.07 7.91 -5.95
C ALA A 310 0.95 8.29 -7.43
N ALA A 311 2.08 8.37 -8.11
CA ALA A 311 2.15 8.80 -9.51
C ALA A 311 3.47 8.38 -10.16
N LYS A 312 3.48 8.37 -11.50
CA LYS A 312 4.70 8.34 -12.32
C LYS A 312 5.03 9.77 -12.73
N ILE A 313 6.21 10.24 -12.36
CA ILE A 313 6.66 11.59 -12.67
C ILE A 313 7.19 11.66 -14.10
N ILE A 314 6.97 12.81 -14.74
CA ILE A 314 7.40 13.09 -16.11
C ILE A 314 8.92 12.92 -16.27
N ASN A 315 9.36 12.49 -17.47
CA ASN A 315 10.77 12.27 -17.78
C ASN A 315 11.53 13.56 -18.13
N GLN A 316 10.84 14.69 -18.28
CA GLN A 316 11.46 15.98 -18.59
C GLN A 316 11.96 16.63 -17.30
N GLN A 317 13.27 16.77 -17.13
CA GLN A 317 13.89 17.27 -15.91
C GLN A 317 13.42 18.69 -15.56
N GLU A 318 13.40 19.59 -16.54
CA GLU A 318 13.01 21.00 -16.35
C GLU A 318 11.56 21.14 -15.84
N VAL A 319 10.66 20.24 -16.26
CA VAL A 319 9.26 20.22 -15.81
C VAL A 319 9.18 19.61 -14.41
N ALA A 320 9.92 18.53 -14.15
CA ALA A 320 9.91 17.86 -12.85
C ALA A 320 10.41 18.80 -11.71
N GLU A 321 11.41 19.64 -11.99
CA GLU A 321 11.94 20.63 -11.04
C GLU A 321 10.93 21.73 -10.67
N GLN A 322 9.89 21.93 -11.48
CA GLN A 322 8.82 22.90 -11.26
C GLN A 322 7.59 22.29 -10.58
N MET A 323 7.69 21.03 -10.13
CA MET A 323 6.57 20.36 -9.49
C MET A 323 6.02 21.17 -8.31
N ASN A 324 4.69 21.21 -8.21
CA ASN A 324 4.02 21.92 -7.14
C ASN A 324 4.37 21.34 -5.75
N ASP A 325 4.36 22.18 -4.75
CA ASP A 325 4.52 21.81 -3.34
C ASP A 325 5.83 21.04 -3.03
N LEU A 326 6.91 21.32 -3.76
CA LEU A 326 8.21 20.71 -3.46
C LEU A 326 8.73 21.18 -2.10
N PRO A 327 9.08 20.26 -1.21
CA PRO A 327 9.71 20.62 0.06
C PRO A 327 11.03 21.35 -0.16
N PRO A 328 11.34 22.36 0.65
CA PRO A 328 12.62 23.08 0.57
C PRO A 328 13.85 22.16 0.66
N SER A 329 13.74 21.07 1.42
CA SER A 329 14.78 20.04 1.61
C SER A 329 15.13 19.26 0.33
N LEU A 330 14.24 19.23 -0.67
CA LEU A 330 14.45 18.58 -1.97
C LEU A 330 14.94 19.55 -3.04
N LYS A 331 15.07 20.84 -2.75
CA LYS A 331 15.53 21.82 -3.73
C LYS A 331 16.92 21.46 -4.26
N GLY A 332 17.02 21.32 -5.58
CA GLY A 332 18.27 20.89 -6.26
C GLY A 332 18.52 19.38 -6.22
N LYS A 333 17.66 18.57 -5.60
CA LYS A 333 17.77 17.11 -5.55
C LYS A 333 16.72 16.39 -6.42
N VAL A 334 15.76 17.13 -6.98
CA VAL A 334 14.69 16.59 -7.81
C VAL A 334 15.26 15.98 -9.09
N LYS A 335 14.80 14.77 -9.41
CA LYS A 335 15.12 14.07 -10.66
C LYS A 335 13.86 13.54 -11.31
N ALA A 336 13.80 13.67 -12.64
CA ALA A 336 12.68 13.20 -13.45
C ALA A 336 12.54 11.67 -13.47
N GLY A 337 11.38 11.17 -13.87
CA GLY A 337 11.13 9.76 -14.19
C GLY A 337 10.91 8.84 -12.99
N GLY A 338 10.91 9.34 -11.76
CA GLY A 338 10.59 8.55 -10.58
C GLY A 338 9.12 8.12 -10.52
N SER A 339 8.82 7.14 -9.68
CA SER A 339 7.44 6.66 -9.48
C SER A 339 7.17 6.27 -8.03
N LEU A 340 5.94 6.48 -7.60
CA LEU A 340 5.40 5.94 -6.36
C LEU A 340 4.17 5.11 -6.69
N THR A 341 4.24 3.80 -6.48
CA THR A 341 3.12 2.86 -6.63
C THR A 341 2.48 2.62 -5.27
N ALA A 342 1.17 2.63 -5.20
CA ALA A 342 0.45 2.38 -3.95
C ALA A 342 -0.38 1.10 -4.02
N LEU A 343 -0.27 0.28 -3.00
CA LEU A 343 -1.10 -0.88 -2.73
C LEU A 343 -1.89 -0.67 -1.42
N PRO A 344 -2.99 0.08 -1.46
CA PRO A 344 -3.89 0.17 -0.32
C PRO A 344 -4.60 -1.16 -0.08
N ILE A 345 -4.75 -1.51 1.19
CA ILE A 345 -5.52 -2.68 1.62
C ILE A 345 -6.79 -2.19 2.30
N ILE A 346 -7.92 -2.78 1.94
CA ILE A 346 -9.23 -2.57 2.57
C ILE A 346 -9.78 -3.90 3.04
N GLU A 347 -10.28 -3.92 4.27
CA GLU A 347 -10.98 -5.07 4.84
C GLU A 347 -12.49 -4.93 4.61
N THR A 348 -13.10 -5.97 4.04
CA THR A 348 -14.56 -6.09 3.92
C THR A 348 -15.12 -7.01 5.00
N GLN A 349 -16.44 -6.96 5.18
CA GLN A 349 -17.19 -7.88 6.03
C GLN A 349 -18.16 -8.66 5.13
N ALA A 350 -18.09 -9.99 5.16
CA ALA A 350 -18.93 -10.89 4.35
C ALA A 350 -18.92 -10.55 2.84
N GLY A 351 -17.77 -10.10 2.32
CA GLY A 351 -17.61 -9.75 0.91
C GLY A 351 -18.34 -8.47 0.47
N ASP A 352 -18.88 -7.67 1.40
CA ASP A 352 -19.62 -6.45 1.06
C ASP A 352 -18.70 -5.33 0.57
N VAL A 353 -18.61 -5.19 -0.75
CA VAL A 353 -17.89 -4.10 -1.43
C VAL A 353 -18.72 -2.82 -1.55
N SER A 354 -20.03 -2.87 -1.22
CA SER A 354 -20.94 -1.72 -1.28
C SER A 354 -20.90 -0.87 0.00
N ALA A 355 -20.19 -1.32 1.03
CA ALA A 355 -19.97 -0.56 2.25
C ALA A 355 -19.26 0.79 1.97
N TYR A 356 -19.37 1.73 2.90
CA TYR A 356 -18.99 3.12 2.65
C TYR A 356 -17.49 3.29 2.31
N ILE A 357 -16.59 2.77 3.12
CA ILE A 357 -15.14 2.91 2.89
C ILE A 357 -14.67 2.11 1.66
N PRO A 358 -15.05 0.83 1.44
CA PRO A 358 -14.73 0.12 0.22
C PRO A 358 -15.11 0.87 -1.06
N THR A 359 -16.36 1.36 -1.14
CA THR A 359 -16.86 2.11 -2.30
C THR A 359 -16.02 3.35 -2.59
N ASN A 360 -15.67 4.11 -1.55
CA ASN A 360 -14.84 5.31 -1.70
C ASN A 360 -13.45 4.95 -2.27
N VAL A 361 -12.78 3.96 -1.72
CA VAL A 361 -11.42 3.60 -2.14
C VAL A 361 -11.39 2.96 -3.53
N ILE A 362 -12.38 2.13 -3.88
CA ILE A 362 -12.54 1.60 -5.25
C ILE A 362 -12.64 2.74 -6.29
N SER A 363 -13.35 3.83 -5.95
CA SER A 363 -13.49 4.96 -6.87
C SER A 363 -12.22 5.79 -7.03
N ILE A 364 -11.36 5.83 -6.02
CA ILE A 364 -10.10 6.59 -6.03
C ILE A 364 -8.99 5.82 -6.76
N THR A 365 -8.98 4.49 -6.69
CA THR A 365 -7.91 3.65 -7.20
C THR A 365 -8.03 3.35 -8.69
N ASP A 366 -6.94 2.92 -9.29
CA ASP A 366 -6.84 2.57 -10.73
C ASP A 366 -7.21 1.10 -11.00
N GLY A 367 -7.86 0.47 -10.06
CA GLY A 367 -8.33 -0.91 -10.12
C GLY A 367 -8.32 -1.58 -8.74
N GLN A 368 -8.78 -2.82 -8.72
CA GLN A 368 -8.84 -3.62 -7.49
C GLN A 368 -8.55 -5.09 -7.74
N ILE A 369 -7.88 -5.70 -6.75
CA ILE A 369 -7.68 -7.14 -6.62
C ILE A 369 -8.62 -7.60 -5.51
N PHE A 370 -9.68 -8.30 -5.88
CA PHE A 370 -10.70 -8.79 -4.95
C PHE A 370 -10.38 -10.21 -4.51
N LEU A 371 -10.27 -10.41 -3.19
CA LEU A 371 -10.04 -11.71 -2.56
C LEU A 371 -11.33 -12.25 -1.96
N GLU A 372 -11.67 -13.46 -2.33
CA GLU A 372 -12.94 -14.12 -1.97
C GLU A 372 -12.70 -15.24 -0.94
N THR A 373 -13.49 -15.21 0.13
CA THR A 373 -13.38 -16.18 1.22
C THR A 373 -13.67 -17.62 0.77
N ASP A 374 -14.62 -17.80 -0.13
CA ASP A 374 -14.99 -19.13 -0.65
C ASP A 374 -13.85 -19.76 -1.46
N LEU A 375 -13.17 -18.97 -2.30
CA LEU A 375 -11.99 -19.44 -3.03
C LEU A 375 -10.84 -19.79 -2.08
N PHE A 376 -10.65 -18.98 -1.03
CA PHE A 376 -9.61 -19.25 -0.03
C PHE A 376 -9.85 -20.56 0.71
N ASN A 377 -11.10 -20.82 1.10
CA ASN A 377 -11.51 -22.04 1.79
C ASN A 377 -11.45 -23.28 0.88
N GLN A 378 -11.67 -23.13 -0.43
CA GLN A 378 -11.49 -24.18 -1.42
C GLN A 378 -10.02 -24.49 -1.74
N GLY A 379 -9.07 -23.71 -1.17
CA GLY A 379 -7.64 -23.92 -1.36
C GLY A 379 -7.03 -23.17 -2.55
N PHE A 380 -7.78 -22.32 -3.24
CA PHE A 380 -7.25 -21.42 -4.26
C PHE A 380 -6.52 -20.27 -3.58
N ARG A 381 -5.20 -20.27 -3.64
CA ARG A 381 -4.33 -19.25 -3.00
C ARG A 381 -3.26 -18.79 -3.98
N PRO A 382 -3.23 -17.49 -4.31
CA PRO A 382 -4.08 -16.41 -3.81
C PRO A 382 -5.55 -16.55 -4.27
N ALA A 383 -6.48 -16.18 -3.36
CA ALA A 383 -7.92 -16.36 -3.54
C ALA A 383 -8.56 -15.25 -4.40
N ILE A 384 -7.96 -14.95 -5.54
CA ILE A 384 -8.34 -13.83 -6.39
C ILE A 384 -9.57 -14.18 -7.22
N ASN A 385 -10.63 -13.37 -7.07
CA ASN A 385 -11.76 -13.41 -7.98
C ASN A 385 -11.46 -12.59 -9.24
N VAL A 386 -11.09 -13.28 -10.32
CA VAL A 386 -10.70 -12.67 -11.60
C VAL A 386 -11.84 -11.92 -12.28
N GLY A 387 -13.09 -12.33 -12.03
CA GLY A 387 -14.28 -11.73 -12.66
C GLY A 387 -14.54 -10.28 -12.24
N ILE A 388 -14.33 -9.97 -10.95
CA ILE A 388 -14.56 -8.64 -10.38
C ILE A 388 -13.28 -7.86 -10.12
N SER A 389 -12.12 -8.48 -10.28
CA SER A 389 -10.83 -7.80 -10.20
C SER A 389 -10.50 -7.10 -11.52
N VAL A 390 -10.01 -5.88 -11.42
CA VAL A 390 -9.75 -5.01 -12.58
C VAL A 390 -8.46 -4.24 -12.40
N SER A 391 -7.64 -4.16 -13.44
CA SER A 391 -6.58 -3.16 -13.57
C SER A 391 -6.96 -2.20 -14.72
N ARG A 392 -7.08 -0.91 -14.42
CA ARG A 392 -7.39 0.11 -15.45
C ARG A 392 -6.20 0.42 -16.34
N VAL A 393 -4.99 0.16 -15.90
CA VAL A 393 -3.76 0.26 -16.70
C VAL A 393 -3.64 -0.95 -17.64
N GLY A 394 -3.94 -2.13 -17.14
CA GLY A 394 -4.03 -3.36 -17.93
C GLY A 394 -2.74 -3.69 -18.67
N GLY A 395 -2.88 -4.16 -19.89
CA GLY A 395 -1.75 -4.61 -20.73
C GLY A 395 -0.71 -3.54 -21.08
N SER A 396 -0.94 -2.25 -20.75
CA SER A 396 0.09 -1.22 -20.86
C SER A 396 1.20 -1.39 -19.82
N ALA A 397 0.89 -2.04 -18.68
CA ALA A 397 1.82 -2.37 -17.61
C ALA A 397 2.33 -3.82 -17.69
N GLN A 398 2.31 -4.43 -18.86
CA GLN A 398 2.86 -5.78 -19.09
C GLN A 398 4.01 -5.75 -20.09
N ILE A 399 5.00 -6.61 -19.86
CA ILE A 399 6.00 -6.91 -20.89
C ILE A 399 5.33 -7.61 -22.08
N LYS A 400 5.86 -7.42 -23.28
CA LYS A 400 5.23 -7.92 -24.53
C LYS A 400 5.04 -9.44 -24.54
N SER A 401 5.98 -10.20 -23.98
CA SER A 401 5.89 -11.66 -23.85
C SER A 401 4.71 -12.08 -22.96
N MET A 402 4.54 -11.46 -21.79
CA MET A 402 3.41 -11.72 -20.91
C MET A 402 2.08 -11.34 -21.58
N LYS A 403 2.02 -10.18 -22.20
CA LYS A 403 0.81 -9.70 -22.89
C LYS A 403 0.37 -10.66 -24.00
N LYS A 404 1.34 -11.23 -24.77
CA LYS A 404 1.05 -12.19 -25.85
C LYS A 404 0.51 -13.51 -25.29
N VAL A 405 1.09 -14.00 -24.20
CA VAL A 405 0.74 -15.31 -23.61
C VAL A 405 -0.52 -15.24 -22.75
N ALA A 406 -0.66 -14.22 -21.93
CA ALA A 406 -1.75 -14.11 -20.97
C ALA A 406 -2.96 -13.31 -21.48
N GLY A 407 -2.93 -12.82 -22.72
CA GLY A 407 -3.95 -11.92 -23.25
C GLY A 407 -5.38 -12.48 -23.24
N THR A 408 -5.54 -13.77 -23.42
CA THR A 408 -6.84 -14.47 -23.40
C THR A 408 -7.15 -15.10 -22.05
N LEU A 409 -6.17 -15.28 -21.16
CA LEU A 409 -6.29 -16.05 -19.93
C LEU A 409 -7.44 -15.58 -19.04
N LYS A 410 -7.63 -14.27 -18.91
CA LYS A 410 -8.72 -13.69 -18.11
C LYS A 410 -10.10 -14.06 -18.68
N ILE A 411 -10.25 -14.00 -19.99
CA ILE A 411 -11.49 -14.35 -20.68
C ILE A 411 -11.73 -15.86 -20.56
N ASP A 412 -10.70 -16.67 -20.80
CA ASP A 412 -10.76 -18.13 -20.68
C ASP A 412 -11.18 -18.56 -19.27
N GLN A 413 -10.66 -17.89 -18.23
CA GLN A 413 -11.02 -18.17 -16.85
C GLN A 413 -12.44 -17.72 -16.47
N ALA A 414 -12.91 -16.60 -17.00
CA ALA A 414 -14.30 -16.17 -16.83
C ALA A 414 -15.27 -17.16 -17.49
N GLN A 415 -14.99 -17.56 -18.73
CA GLN A 415 -15.79 -18.54 -19.47
C GLN A 415 -15.79 -19.91 -18.76
N TYR A 416 -14.63 -20.36 -18.25
CA TYR A 416 -14.54 -21.58 -17.47
C TYR A 416 -15.49 -21.57 -16.26
N ARG A 417 -15.55 -20.47 -15.49
CA ARG A 417 -16.43 -20.36 -14.32
C ARG A 417 -17.91 -20.47 -14.69
N GLU A 418 -18.32 -19.86 -15.78
CA GLU A 418 -19.68 -19.97 -16.29
C GLU A 418 -20.01 -21.42 -16.68
N LEU A 419 -19.11 -22.06 -17.45
CA LEU A 419 -19.28 -23.45 -17.88
C LEU A 419 -19.25 -24.42 -16.69
N GLU A 420 -18.41 -24.20 -15.69
CA GLU A 420 -18.36 -25.04 -14.49
C GLU A 420 -19.65 -24.93 -13.67
N ALA A 421 -20.24 -23.74 -13.58
CA ALA A 421 -21.55 -23.58 -12.93
C ALA A 421 -22.64 -24.34 -13.65
N PHE A 422 -22.66 -24.29 -15.00
CA PHE A 422 -23.57 -25.05 -15.85
C PHE A 422 -23.38 -26.57 -15.73
N SER A 423 -22.14 -27.03 -15.66
CA SER A 423 -21.80 -28.47 -15.60
C SER A 423 -22.36 -29.18 -14.38
N LYS A 424 -22.65 -28.44 -13.29
CA LYS A 424 -23.27 -28.99 -12.07
C LYS A 424 -24.75 -29.35 -12.26
N PHE A 425 -25.37 -28.82 -13.30
CA PHE A 425 -26.82 -29.02 -13.58
C PHE A 425 -27.10 -29.85 -14.83
N SER A 426 -26.08 -30.13 -15.68
CA SER A 426 -26.24 -30.87 -16.92
C SER A 426 -25.42 -32.16 -16.91
N SER A 427 -26.04 -33.29 -17.22
CA SER A 427 -25.38 -34.60 -17.32
C SER A 427 -24.73 -34.86 -18.69
N ASP A 428 -25.16 -34.16 -19.73
CA ASP A 428 -24.63 -34.32 -21.11
C ASP A 428 -23.85 -33.07 -21.53
N MET A 429 -22.54 -33.19 -21.57
CA MET A 429 -21.64 -32.17 -22.09
C MET A 429 -21.05 -32.61 -23.43
N ASP A 430 -21.02 -31.68 -24.38
CA ASP A 430 -20.27 -31.87 -25.63
C ASP A 430 -18.74 -31.88 -25.36
N SER A 431 -18.00 -32.47 -26.27
CA SER A 431 -16.55 -32.66 -26.12
C SER A 431 -15.77 -31.34 -26.08
N VAL A 432 -16.27 -30.28 -26.71
CA VAL A 432 -15.64 -28.95 -26.74
C VAL A 432 -15.76 -28.27 -25.37
N THR A 433 -16.97 -28.31 -24.79
CA THR A 433 -17.22 -27.79 -23.44
C THR A 433 -16.42 -28.55 -22.39
N ALA A 434 -16.35 -29.88 -22.48
CA ALA A 434 -15.55 -30.70 -21.58
C ALA A 434 -14.04 -30.34 -21.63
N MET A 435 -13.50 -30.11 -22.84
CA MET A 435 -12.11 -29.67 -23.02
C MET A 435 -11.86 -28.27 -22.45
N ALA A 436 -12.81 -27.35 -22.61
CA ALA A 436 -12.69 -26.00 -22.08
C ALA A 436 -12.68 -26.00 -20.53
N ILE A 437 -13.54 -26.82 -19.91
CA ILE A 437 -13.58 -27.02 -18.46
C ILE A 437 -12.28 -27.67 -17.96
N ASP A 438 -11.77 -28.70 -18.61
CA ASP A 438 -10.52 -29.36 -18.22
C ASP A 438 -9.34 -28.38 -18.28
N ARG A 439 -9.22 -27.61 -19.37
CA ARG A 439 -8.20 -26.57 -19.52
C ARG A 439 -8.32 -25.51 -18.43
N GLY A 440 -9.52 -25.03 -18.14
CA GLY A 440 -9.78 -24.05 -17.09
C GLY A 440 -9.41 -24.56 -15.69
N ARG A 441 -9.72 -25.81 -15.36
CA ARG A 441 -9.32 -26.44 -14.11
C ARG A 441 -7.81 -26.55 -13.96
N LYS A 442 -7.12 -26.95 -15.03
CA LYS A 442 -5.65 -27.06 -15.04
C LYS A 442 -4.98 -25.70 -14.92
N ASN A 443 -5.50 -24.68 -15.61
CA ASN A 443 -5.04 -23.30 -15.45
C ASN A 443 -5.25 -22.77 -14.02
N ASN A 444 -6.36 -23.10 -13.37
CA ASN A 444 -6.56 -22.78 -11.96
C ASN A 444 -5.48 -23.41 -11.06
N GLN A 445 -5.08 -24.67 -11.33
CA GLN A 445 -4.00 -25.31 -10.58
C GLN A 445 -2.65 -24.61 -10.80
N LEU A 446 -2.37 -24.15 -12.02
CA LEU A 446 -1.16 -23.36 -12.30
C LEU A 446 -1.14 -22.02 -11.57
N LEU A 447 -2.29 -21.38 -11.39
CA LEU A 447 -2.39 -20.07 -10.73
C LEU A 447 -2.22 -20.17 -9.20
N ILE A 448 -2.37 -21.36 -8.61
CA ILE A 448 -2.08 -21.57 -7.18
C ILE A 448 -0.58 -21.38 -6.94
N GLN A 449 -0.26 -20.61 -5.91
CA GLN A 449 1.10 -20.26 -5.55
C GLN A 449 1.25 -20.18 -4.04
N PRO A 450 2.29 -20.83 -3.45
CA PRO A 450 2.52 -20.75 -2.01
C PRO A 450 2.95 -19.34 -1.60
N GLN A 451 2.66 -18.99 -0.37
CA GLN A 451 3.08 -17.73 0.24
C GLN A 451 4.62 -17.63 0.34
N TYR A 452 5.15 -16.42 0.21
CA TYR A 452 6.59 -16.11 0.27
C TYR A 452 7.42 -16.82 -0.82
N SER A 453 6.80 -17.07 -1.95
CA SER A 453 7.41 -17.74 -3.10
C SER A 453 7.04 -17.04 -4.42
N PRO A 454 7.40 -15.75 -4.56
CA PRO A 454 7.19 -15.05 -5.82
C PRO A 454 8.00 -15.70 -6.94
N MET A 455 7.45 -15.69 -8.15
CA MET A 455 8.03 -16.33 -9.34
C MET A 455 8.55 -15.27 -10.30
N PRO A 456 9.79 -15.42 -10.84
CA PRO A 456 10.32 -14.53 -11.87
C PRO A 456 9.43 -14.51 -13.11
N VAL A 457 9.32 -13.34 -13.76
CA VAL A 457 8.39 -13.13 -14.89
C VAL A 457 8.67 -14.05 -16.08
N GLY A 458 9.93 -14.39 -16.37
CA GLY A 458 10.27 -15.34 -17.45
C GLY A 458 9.68 -16.73 -17.22
N GLU A 459 9.75 -17.21 -15.97
CA GLU A 459 9.14 -18.47 -15.57
C GLU A 459 7.61 -18.44 -15.62
N GLN A 460 7.02 -17.31 -15.18
CA GLN A 460 5.57 -17.11 -15.28
C GLN A 460 5.10 -17.20 -16.73
N VAL A 461 5.78 -16.51 -17.66
CA VAL A 461 5.45 -16.54 -19.09
C VAL A 461 5.55 -17.96 -19.64
N ALA A 462 6.63 -18.68 -19.32
CA ALA A 462 6.85 -20.06 -19.80
C ALA A 462 5.74 -21.02 -19.34
N ILE A 463 5.39 -21.00 -18.06
CA ILE A 463 4.38 -21.92 -17.53
C ILE A 463 2.96 -21.55 -17.95
N LEU A 464 2.64 -20.25 -18.04
CA LEU A 464 1.36 -19.78 -18.53
C LEU A 464 1.18 -20.09 -20.03
N TYR A 465 2.26 -20.10 -20.82
CA TYR A 465 2.22 -20.57 -22.21
C TYR A 465 1.75 -22.03 -22.27
N CYS A 466 2.27 -22.90 -21.42
CA CYS A 466 1.81 -24.29 -21.35
C CYS A 466 0.30 -24.39 -21.03
N GLY A 467 -0.20 -23.54 -20.14
CA GLY A 467 -1.61 -23.50 -19.77
C GLY A 467 -2.53 -23.02 -20.90
N THR A 468 -2.19 -21.89 -21.50
CA THR A 468 -3.01 -21.24 -22.53
C THR A 468 -3.01 -22.01 -23.85
N HIS A 469 -1.93 -22.71 -24.19
CA HIS A 469 -1.80 -23.52 -25.42
C HIS A 469 -2.18 -24.99 -25.22
N GLY A 470 -2.69 -25.37 -24.03
CA GLY A 470 -3.22 -26.73 -23.79
C GLY A 470 -2.17 -27.84 -23.75
N LEU A 471 -0.89 -27.51 -23.48
CA LEU A 471 0.20 -28.50 -23.45
C LEU A 471 0.10 -29.49 -22.28
N MET A 472 -0.84 -29.26 -21.35
CA MET A 472 -1.11 -30.14 -20.20
C MET A 472 -2.33 -31.05 -20.42
N ARG A 473 -2.83 -31.21 -21.66
CA ARG A 473 -4.07 -31.93 -21.94
C ARG A 473 -4.11 -33.32 -21.35
N ASP A 474 -3.02 -34.07 -21.45
CA ASP A 474 -2.94 -35.48 -21.03
C ASP A 474 -2.45 -35.67 -19.60
N ILE A 475 -2.27 -34.56 -18.86
CA ILE A 475 -1.80 -34.60 -17.47
C ILE A 475 -3.00 -34.58 -16.51
N PRO A 476 -3.12 -35.51 -15.57
CA PRO A 476 -4.14 -35.45 -14.53
C PRO A 476 -4.04 -34.18 -13.69
N ILE A 477 -5.16 -33.60 -13.28
CA ILE A 477 -5.22 -32.34 -12.50
C ILE A 477 -4.34 -32.42 -11.24
N SER A 478 -4.32 -33.56 -10.54
CA SER A 478 -3.50 -33.78 -9.35
C SER A 478 -1.98 -33.72 -9.60
N LYS A 479 -1.54 -33.91 -10.84
CA LYS A 479 -0.12 -33.91 -11.21
C LYS A 479 0.34 -32.59 -11.87
N VAL A 480 -0.56 -31.63 -12.11
CA VAL A 480 -0.24 -30.35 -12.76
C VAL A 480 0.86 -29.58 -12.03
N ARG A 481 0.84 -29.58 -10.71
CA ARG A 481 1.85 -28.90 -9.91
C ARG A 481 3.23 -29.58 -10.02
N ALA A 482 3.26 -30.91 -9.97
CA ALA A 482 4.51 -31.69 -10.15
C ALA A 482 5.09 -31.47 -11.56
N PHE A 483 4.25 -31.41 -12.58
CA PHE A 483 4.64 -31.03 -13.95
C PHE A 483 5.25 -29.63 -13.97
N GLN A 484 4.59 -28.62 -13.37
CA GLN A 484 5.12 -27.26 -13.28
C GLN A 484 6.52 -27.23 -12.69
N ASP A 485 6.72 -27.90 -11.55
CA ASP A 485 7.99 -27.91 -10.83
C ASP A 485 9.10 -28.60 -11.65
N SER A 486 8.81 -29.74 -12.28
CA SER A 486 9.74 -30.45 -13.17
C SER A 486 10.11 -29.61 -14.39
N PHE A 487 9.12 -29.04 -15.08
CA PHE A 487 9.31 -28.21 -16.26
C PHE A 487 10.16 -26.97 -15.98
N LEU A 488 9.83 -26.21 -14.92
CA LEU A 488 10.59 -25.03 -14.53
C LEU A 488 12.00 -25.36 -14.05
N THR A 489 12.18 -26.50 -13.37
CA THR A 489 13.52 -26.95 -12.96
C THR A 489 14.40 -27.26 -14.17
N SER A 490 13.86 -27.90 -15.20
CA SER A 490 14.56 -28.16 -16.46
C SER A 490 14.93 -26.85 -17.18
N LEU A 491 14.01 -25.88 -17.25
CA LEU A 491 14.28 -24.57 -17.84
C LEU A 491 15.38 -23.81 -17.12
N ARG A 492 15.36 -23.78 -15.78
CA ARG A 492 16.40 -23.13 -14.96
C ARG A 492 17.77 -23.74 -15.18
N ALA A 493 17.83 -25.07 -15.22
CA ALA A 493 19.09 -25.78 -15.35
C ALA A 493 19.75 -25.64 -16.74
N ASN A 494 18.95 -25.68 -17.79
CA ASN A 494 19.46 -25.83 -19.15
C ASN A 494 19.19 -24.63 -20.07
N HIS A 495 18.16 -23.82 -19.78
CA HIS A 495 17.62 -22.79 -20.68
C HIS A 495 17.38 -21.44 -20.00
N GLN A 496 18.20 -21.10 -18.98
CA GLN A 496 18.05 -19.84 -18.27
C GLN A 496 18.26 -18.64 -19.23
N LYS A 497 19.35 -18.62 -19.97
CA LYS A 497 19.74 -17.48 -20.82
C LYS A 497 19.00 -17.41 -22.16
N ASP A 498 18.76 -18.55 -22.76
CA ASP A 498 18.17 -18.67 -24.11
C ASP A 498 16.63 -18.63 -24.10
N VAL A 499 16.00 -18.99 -22.98
CA VAL A 499 14.53 -18.96 -22.85
C VAL A 499 14.09 -17.98 -21.77
N LEU A 500 14.43 -18.21 -20.49
CA LEU A 500 13.84 -17.46 -19.38
C LEU A 500 14.22 -15.98 -19.40
N ASP A 501 15.49 -15.65 -19.61
CA ASP A 501 15.96 -14.25 -19.65
C ASP A 501 15.42 -13.53 -20.90
N VAL A 502 15.26 -14.23 -22.02
CA VAL A 502 14.67 -13.64 -23.25
C VAL A 502 13.20 -13.35 -23.04
N LEU A 503 12.44 -14.28 -22.44
CA LEU A 503 11.04 -14.05 -22.10
C LEU A 503 10.89 -12.89 -21.11
N ALA A 504 11.76 -12.80 -20.11
CA ALA A 504 11.78 -11.72 -19.14
C ALA A 504 12.09 -10.36 -19.78
N SER A 505 12.88 -10.33 -20.87
CA SER A 505 13.13 -9.11 -21.64
C SER A 505 11.93 -8.64 -22.49
N GLY A 506 10.83 -9.41 -22.50
CA GLY A 506 9.62 -9.13 -23.26
C GLY A 506 9.62 -9.68 -24.67
N LYS A 507 10.64 -10.45 -25.08
CA LYS A 507 10.71 -11.07 -26.41
C LYS A 507 10.14 -12.49 -26.35
N ILE A 508 9.39 -12.87 -27.39
CA ILE A 508 8.91 -14.22 -27.61
C ILE A 508 9.00 -14.50 -29.12
N THR A 509 9.81 -15.47 -29.50
CA THR A 509 10.04 -15.89 -30.89
C THR A 509 9.47 -17.28 -31.13
N ASP A 510 9.25 -17.63 -32.38
CA ASP A 510 8.74 -18.96 -32.75
C ASP A 510 9.71 -20.09 -32.38
N GLU A 511 11.02 -19.80 -32.33
CA GLU A 511 12.04 -20.71 -31.86
C GLU A 511 11.87 -21.03 -30.37
N ILE A 512 11.63 -19.99 -29.55
CA ILE A 512 11.41 -20.15 -28.11
C ILE A 512 10.11 -20.90 -27.85
N THR A 513 9.04 -20.58 -28.56
CA THR A 513 7.76 -21.28 -28.38
C THR A 513 7.87 -22.75 -28.76
N SER A 514 8.54 -23.08 -29.88
CA SER A 514 8.79 -24.46 -30.30
C SER A 514 9.64 -25.23 -29.28
N LEU A 515 10.63 -24.56 -28.68
CA LEU A 515 11.46 -25.16 -27.63
C LEU A 515 10.65 -25.42 -26.36
N ILE A 516 9.82 -24.44 -25.94
CA ILE A 516 8.91 -24.61 -24.80
C ILE A 516 7.95 -25.79 -25.04
N GLU A 517 7.36 -25.90 -26.22
CA GLU A 517 6.45 -26.99 -26.58
C GLU A 517 7.13 -28.36 -26.50
N LYS A 518 8.36 -28.45 -27.03
CA LYS A 518 9.16 -29.68 -26.94
C LYS A 518 9.47 -30.06 -25.49
N LEU A 519 9.99 -29.12 -24.70
CA LEU A 519 10.35 -29.36 -23.30
C LEU A 519 9.11 -29.67 -22.45
N ALA A 520 7.98 -29.03 -22.74
CA ALA A 520 6.72 -29.34 -22.07
C ALA A 520 6.21 -30.74 -22.43
N ALA A 521 6.34 -31.17 -23.68
CA ALA A 521 5.99 -32.54 -24.09
C ALA A 521 6.89 -33.57 -23.41
N ASP A 522 8.21 -33.34 -23.37
CA ASP A 522 9.17 -34.22 -22.70
C ASP A 522 8.87 -34.33 -21.19
N ALA A 523 8.53 -33.22 -20.54
CA ALA A 523 8.14 -33.21 -19.14
C ALA A 523 6.78 -33.90 -18.92
N ALA A 524 5.81 -33.70 -19.82
CA ALA A 524 4.47 -34.28 -19.72
C ALA A 524 4.49 -35.81 -19.82
N GLU A 525 5.41 -36.39 -20.58
CA GLU A 525 5.58 -37.87 -20.68
C GLU A 525 5.72 -38.55 -19.30
N GLN A 526 6.35 -37.87 -18.33
CA GLN A 526 6.57 -38.38 -16.98
C GLN A 526 5.29 -38.38 -16.12
N PHE A 527 4.28 -37.62 -16.53
CA PHE A 527 3.06 -37.37 -15.75
C PHE A 527 1.79 -37.86 -16.45
N LYS A 528 1.88 -38.42 -17.64
CA LYS A 528 0.73 -39.03 -18.34
C LYS A 528 0.04 -40.08 -17.46
N ALA A 529 -1.27 -40.23 -17.60
CA ALA A 529 -2.09 -41.15 -16.82
C ALA A 529 -1.82 -42.62 -17.21
#